data_d843f2c31be86d1f6032e21cd5906af7
#
_entry.id   d843f2c31be86d1f6032e21cd5906af7
#
_cell.length_a   1.000
_cell.length_b   1.000
_cell.length_c   1.000
_cell.angle_alpha   90.00
_cell.angle_beta   90.00
_cell.angle_gamma   90.00
#
_symmetry.space_group_name_H-M   'P 1'
#
loop_
_entity.id
_entity.type
_entity.pdbx_description
1 polymer ?
#
loop_
_entity_poly.entity_id
_entity_poly.type
_entity_poly.pdbx_seq_one_letter_code
_entity_poly.pdbx_strand_id
1 'polypeptide(L)'
;MIHLFFRKKREGVNSMETVFENIDSHLLHHTNICLPQSGASIKTIVDNIRYARQHRTNVNHISGEVHYIAIGTGRNTVLTIHDVGSAMKGGLLSRVLVKTLWFWIPALIVKRITVISEFTKKELSALLPFAKHKIIVIHNAFCPVVTYKEKAFNGDCPVILHMGTKENKNLERTIEALKNIKCHLNVVGKLSDKQKVLLEESGISYENHYDVAYSQIVEFYQSSDIVSFPSTYEGFGVPILEANAAGRPIIAGDIEVLHEVAEEAACFVNPYEVKSIRTGFERVIKDRVYRQSLVEKGFENIKRFAPEVIAEKYNSVYKEIAQS
;
A
#
# COMPACT_ATOMS: atom_id res chain seq x y z
N MET A 1 -20.06 -14.13 14.99
CA MET A 1 -18.71 -14.62 14.63
C MET A 1 -18.34 -14.09 13.26
N ILE A 2 -17.10 -13.67 13.08
CA ILE A 2 -16.57 -13.09 11.83
C ILE A 2 -15.48 -14.03 11.30
N HIS A 3 -15.50 -14.39 10.03
CA HIS A 3 -14.41 -15.12 9.37
C HIS A 3 -13.73 -14.22 8.34
N LEU A 4 -12.40 -14.04 8.53
CA LEU A 4 -11.53 -13.31 7.59
C LEU A 4 -10.84 -14.32 6.67
N PHE A 5 -11.13 -14.23 5.38
CA PHE A 5 -10.57 -15.13 4.37
C PHE A 5 -9.34 -14.50 3.73
N PHE A 6 -8.20 -15.18 3.85
CA PHE A 6 -6.92 -14.83 3.25
C PHE A 6 -6.58 -15.80 2.12
N ARG A 7 -5.87 -15.29 1.12
CA ARG A 7 -5.23 -16.18 0.13
C ARG A 7 -4.20 -17.06 0.83
N LYS A 8 -3.85 -18.19 0.20
CA LYS A 8 -2.71 -19.01 0.66
C LYS A 8 -1.43 -18.16 0.65
N LYS A 9 -0.71 -18.12 1.77
CA LYS A 9 0.56 -17.38 1.88
C LYS A 9 1.53 -17.80 0.78
N ARG A 10 2.23 -16.83 0.20
CA ARG A 10 3.30 -17.03 -0.79
C ARG A 10 4.60 -16.51 -0.17
N GLU A 11 5.69 -17.24 -0.37
CA GLU A 11 7.01 -16.76 0.06
C GLU A 11 7.34 -15.42 -0.63
N GLY A 12 7.84 -14.46 0.13
CA GLY A 12 8.29 -13.16 -0.37
C GLY A 12 7.19 -12.14 -0.76
N VAL A 13 5.88 -12.43 -0.57
CA VAL A 13 4.78 -11.51 -0.93
C VAL A 13 3.76 -11.43 0.20
N ASN A 14 3.96 -10.53 1.16
CA ASN A 14 3.13 -10.44 2.36
C ASN A 14 2.41 -9.09 2.55
N SER A 15 2.48 -8.15 1.62
CA SER A 15 2.00 -6.78 1.82
C SER A 15 0.50 -6.64 2.12
N MET A 16 -0.35 -7.54 1.59
CA MET A 16 -1.80 -7.48 1.83
C MET A 16 -2.21 -8.12 3.15
N GLU A 17 -1.55 -9.21 3.50
CA GLU A 17 -1.76 -9.90 4.78
C GLU A 17 -1.36 -8.99 5.94
N THR A 18 -0.23 -8.31 5.83
CA THR A 18 0.29 -7.37 6.83
C THR A 18 -0.70 -6.22 7.14
N VAL A 19 -1.47 -5.76 6.15
CA VAL A 19 -2.49 -4.72 6.40
C VAL A 19 -3.51 -5.17 7.46
N PHE A 20 -3.99 -6.41 7.40
CA PHE A 20 -4.95 -6.94 8.38
C PHE A 20 -4.26 -7.43 9.65
N GLU A 21 -3.03 -7.94 9.57
CA GLU A 21 -2.22 -8.29 10.74
C GLU A 21 -1.99 -7.06 11.64
N ASN A 22 -1.83 -5.86 11.06
CA ASN A 22 -1.65 -4.61 11.82
C ASN A 22 -2.88 -4.22 12.66
N ILE A 23 -4.07 -4.63 12.28
CA ILE A 23 -5.32 -4.29 12.98
C ILE A 23 -5.95 -5.48 13.71
N ASP A 24 -5.39 -6.67 13.58
CA ASP A 24 -5.94 -7.95 14.05
C ASP A 24 -6.39 -7.90 15.52
N SER A 25 -5.53 -7.41 16.40
CA SER A 25 -5.82 -7.32 17.84
C SER A 25 -6.94 -6.34 18.22
N HIS A 26 -7.33 -5.43 17.33
CA HIS A 26 -8.37 -4.43 17.54
C HIS A 26 -9.71 -4.79 16.85
N LEU A 27 -9.71 -5.86 16.04
CA LEU A 27 -10.94 -6.35 15.42
C LEU A 27 -11.82 -7.08 16.42
N LEU A 28 -13.14 -7.04 16.22
CA LEU A 28 -14.09 -7.86 16.94
C LEU A 28 -13.70 -9.35 16.80
N HIS A 29 -14.18 -10.18 17.77
CA HIS A 29 -13.88 -11.61 17.78
C HIS A 29 -14.07 -12.26 16.41
N HIS A 30 -12.97 -12.72 15.83
CA HIS A 30 -12.90 -13.25 14.48
C HIS A 30 -11.99 -14.49 14.39
N THR A 31 -12.06 -15.15 13.26
CA THR A 31 -11.18 -16.29 12.92
C THR A 31 -10.58 -16.06 11.54
N ASN A 32 -9.25 -16.19 11.46
CA ASN A 32 -8.50 -16.09 10.22
C ASN A 32 -8.54 -17.42 9.45
N ILE A 33 -9.05 -17.41 8.23
CA ILE A 33 -9.22 -18.58 7.36
C ILE A 33 -8.29 -18.46 6.15
N CYS A 34 -7.25 -19.28 6.09
CA CYS A 34 -6.39 -19.37 4.92
C CYS A 34 -6.97 -20.31 3.87
N LEU A 35 -7.04 -19.87 2.61
CA LEU A 35 -7.47 -20.71 1.50
C LEU A 35 -6.45 -21.83 1.21
N PRO A 36 -6.90 -23.04 0.85
CA PRO A 36 -6.02 -24.19 0.68
C PRO A 36 -5.19 -24.13 -0.61
N GLN A 37 -5.68 -23.43 -1.65
CA GLN A 37 -5.06 -23.41 -2.97
C GLN A 37 -4.57 -22.02 -3.37
N SER A 38 -3.44 -21.98 -4.09
CA SER A 38 -2.90 -20.77 -4.73
C SER A 38 -3.00 -20.87 -6.26
N GLY A 39 -3.09 -19.72 -6.93
CA GLY A 39 -3.20 -19.64 -8.39
C GLY A 39 -4.64 -19.44 -8.87
N ALA A 40 -4.84 -19.43 -10.19
CA ALA A 40 -6.11 -19.08 -10.86
C ALA A 40 -6.60 -20.17 -11.85
N SER A 41 -6.20 -21.44 -11.65
CA SER A 41 -6.77 -22.53 -12.45
C SER A 41 -8.24 -22.75 -12.09
N ILE A 42 -9.03 -23.27 -13.02
CA ILE A 42 -10.47 -23.59 -12.80
C ILE A 42 -10.63 -24.48 -11.56
N LYS A 43 -9.80 -25.50 -11.43
CA LYS A 43 -9.79 -26.41 -10.27
C LYS A 43 -9.55 -25.64 -8.97
N THR A 44 -8.52 -24.80 -8.94
CA THR A 44 -8.18 -23.95 -7.78
C THR A 44 -9.36 -23.05 -7.38
N ILE A 45 -9.97 -22.38 -8.35
CA ILE A 45 -11.12 -21.49 -8.13
C ILE A 45 -12.28 -22.27 -7.52
N VAL A 46 -12.65 -23.44 -8.11
CA VAL A 46 -13.75 -24.28 -7.62
C VAL A 46 -13.47 -24.80 -6.22
N ASP A 47 -12.26 -25.31 -5.96
CA ASP A 47 -11.89 -25.85 -4.64
C ASP A 47 -11.91 -24.75 -3.56
N ASN A 48 -11.41 -23.56 -3.85
CA ASN A 48 -11.45 -22.43 -2.92
C ASN A 48 -12.88 -21.93 -2.67
N ILE A 49 -13.75 -21.91 -3.68
CA ILE A 49 -15.18 -21.56 -3.52
C ILE A 49 -15.88 -22.58 -2.61
N ARG A 50 -15.65 -23.88 -2.82
CA ARG A 50 -16.21 -24.95 -1.97
C ARG A 50 -15.72 -24.82 -0.54
N TYR A 51 -14.42 -24.58 -0.36
CA TYR A 51 -13.82 -24.38 0.96
C TYR A 51 -14.42 -23.17 1.67
N ALA A 52 -14.52 -22.03 0.98
CA ALA A 52 -15.13 -20.81 1.53
C ALA A 52 -16.62 -21.05 1.92
N ARG A 53 -17.36 -21.81 1.12
CA ARG A 53 -18.76 -22.19 1.43
C ARG A 53 -18.88 -23.03 2.70
N GLN A 54 -17.95 -23.95 2.94
CA GLN A 54 -17.93 -24.79 4.14
C GLN A 54 -17.55 -24.01 5.42
N HIS A 55 -16.75 -22.94 5.26
CA HIS A 55 -16.23 -22.13 6.37
C HIS A 55 -16.94 -20.77 6.51
N ARG A 56 -18.02 -20.50 5.76
CA ARG A 56 -18.77 -19.25 5.89
C ARG A 56 -19.51 -19.17 7.22
N THR A 57 -19.64 -17.94 7.73
CA THR A 57 -20.38 -17.64 8.96
C THR A 57 -21.31 -16.44 8.76
N ASN A 58 -21.85 -15.89 9.85
CA ASN A 58 -22.79 -14.76 9.79
C ASN A 58 -22.20 -13.51 9.17
N VAL A 59 -20.89 -13.28 9.35
CA VAL A 59 -20.15 -12.19 8.72
C VAL A 59 -18.88 -12.76 8.13
N ASN A 60 -18.66 -12.55 6.85
CA ASN A 60 -17.46 -12.99 6.14
C ASN A 60 -16.73 -11.77 5.61
N HIS A 61 -15.40 -11.81 5.62
CA HIS A 61 -14.59 -10.77 5.04
C HIS A 61 -13.52 -11.38 4.12
N ILE A 62 -13.52 -10.98 2.86
CA ILE A 62 -12.52 -11.38 1.87
C ILE A 62 -11.47 -10.27 1.81
N SER A 63 -10.28 -10.52 2.36
CA SER A 63 -9.22 -9.52 2.55
C SER A 63 -8.13 -9.50 1.48
N GLY A 64 -8.20 -10.39 0.50
CA GLY A 64 -7.14 -10.53 -0.51
C GLY A 64 -7.66 -10.64 -1.94
N GLU A 65 -6.77 -10.89 -2.90
CA GLU A 65 -7.05 -10.96 -4.35
C GLU A 65 -7.90 -12.16 -4.79
N VAL A 66 -8.61 -12.80 -3.87
CA VAL A 66 -9.41 -14.01 -4.11
C VAL A 66 -10.91 -13.72 -4.17
N HIS A 67 -11.27 -12.58 -4.76
CA HIS A 67 -12.64 -12.03 -4.78
C HIS A 67 -13.71 -13.04 -5.24
N TYR A 68 -13.35 -13.96 -6.14
CA TYR A 68 -14.24 -15.00 -6.67
C TYR A 68 -14.85 -15.92 -5.59
N ILE A 69 -14.21 -16.01 -4.40
CA ILE A 69 -14.77 -16.82 -3.30
C ILE A 69 -16.05 -16.21 -2.72
N ALA A 70 -16.44 -14.99 -3.08
CA ALA A 70 -17.73 -14.38 -2.78
C ALA A 70 -18.91 -15.31 -3.19
N ILE A 71 -18.73 -16.10 -4.26
CA ILE A 71 -19.69 -17.15 -4.67
C ILE A 71 -19.90 -18.19 -3.56
N GLY A 72 -18.89 -18.47 -2.75
CA GLY A 72 -18.95 -19.39 -1.62
C GLY A 72 -19.41 -18.73 -0.32
N THR A 73 -18.91 -17.55 0.01
CA THR A 73 -19.23 -16.84 1.25
C THR A 73 -20.62 -16.20 1.24
N GLY A 74 -21.13 -15.80 0.06
CA GLY A 74 -22.50 -15.30 -0.09
C GLY A 74 -22.67 -13.84 0.30
N ARG A 75 -23.93 -13.41 0.53
CA ARG A 75 -24.32 -12.01 0.69
C ARG A 75 -23.71 -11.32 1.91
N ASN A 76 -23.66 -12.02 3.04
CA ASN A 76 -23.16 -11.46 4.30
C ASN A 76 -21.63 -11.34 4.30
N THR A 77 -21.10 -10.67 3.28
CA THR A 77 -19.66 -10.58 3.02
C THR A 77 -19.25 -9.13 2.81
N VAL A 78 -18.12 -8.76 3.44
CA VAL A 78 -17.29 -7.60 3.08
C VAL A 78 -16.23 -8.08 2.09
N LEU A 79 -15.98 -7.31 1.05
CA LEU A 79 -14.91 -7.55 0.09
C LEU A 79 -13.95 -6.35 0.08
N THR A 80 -12.70 -6.53 0.51
CA THR A 80 -11.67 -5.48 0.37
C THR A 80 -10.95 -5.60 -0.96
N ILE A 81 -10.93 -4.50 -1.72
CA ILE A 81 -10.22 -4.37 -3.00
C ILE A 81 -9.11 -3.34 -2.85
N HIS A 82 -7.85 -3.80 -3.00
CA HIS A 82 -6.66 -2.96 -2.83
C HIS A 82 -6.30 -2.16 -4.08
N ASP A 83 -6.53 -2.72 -5.27
CA ASP A 83 -6.31 -2.06 -6.56
C ASP A 83 -7.21 -2.66 -7.65
N VAL A 84 -7.35 -1.94 -8.75
CA VAL A 84 -8.06 -2.39 -9.94
C VAL A 84 -7.12 -2.70 -11.12
N GLY A 85 -5.81 -2.57 -10.91
CA GLY A 85 -4.80 -2.71 -11.95
C GLY A 85 -4.80 -4.08 -12.63
N SER A 86 -5.16 -5.14 -11.91
CA SER A 86 -5.30 -6.49 -12.46
C SER A 86 -6.40 -6.61 -13.52
N ALA A 87 -7.48 -5.80 -13.39
CA ALA A 87 -8.58 -5.77 -14.36
C ALA A 87 -8.18 -5.20 -15.74
N MET A 88 -7.06 -4.48 -15.78
CA MET A 88 -6.59 -3.80 -16.99
C MET A 88 -5.45 -4.53 -17.71
N LYS A 89 -4.91 -5.60 -17.14
CA LYS A 89 -3.77 -6.37 -17.67
C LYS A 89 -4.20 -7.53 -18.58
N GLY A 90 -3.35 -7.88 -19.53
CA GLY A 90 -3.53 -9.04 -20.42
C GLY A 90 -4.36 -8.76 -21.68
N GLY A 91 -4.59 -9.81 -22.48
CA GLY A 91 -5.40 -9.75 -23.70
C GLY A 91 -6.89 -9.59 -23.41
N LEU A 92 -7.69 -9.27 -24.46
CA LEU A 92 -9.11 -8.95 -24.32
C LEU A 92 -9.91 -10.02 -23.57
N LEU A 93 -9.76 -11.30 -23.94
CA LEU A 93 -10.47 -12.40 -23.27
C LEU A 93 -10.08 -12.55 -21.78
N SER A 94 -8.78 -12.43 -21.47
CA SER A 94 -8.29 -12.46 -20.09
C SER A 94 -8.87 -11.31 -19.26
N ARG A 95 -8.92 -10.10 -19.84
CA ARG A 95 -9.49 -8.92 -19.17
C ARG A 95 -10.98 -9.09 -18.89
N VAL A 96 -11.74 -9.62 -19.84
CA VAL A 96 -13.18 -9.91 -19.64
C VAL A 96 -13.39 -10.94 -18.54
N LEU A 97 -12.61 -12.03 -18.56
CA LEU A 97 -12.69 -13.07 -17.54
C LEU A 97 -12.37 -12.55 -16.14
N VAL A 98 -11.26 -11.78 -16.00
CA VAL A 98 -10.86 -11.18 -14.73
C VAL A 98 -11.91 -10.18 -14.26
N LYS A 99 -12.39 -9.26 -15.12
CA LYS A 99 -13.45 -8.32 -14.76
C LYS A 99 -14.70 -9.04 -14.25
N THR A 100 -15.10 -10.13 -14.91
CA THR A 100 -16.31 -10.88 -14.54
C THR A 100 -16.14 -11.63 -13.23
N LEU A 101 -15.09 -12.46 -13.09
CA LEU A 101 -14.93 -13.35 -11.93
C LEU A 101 -14.36 -12.66 -10.69
N TRP A 102 -13.49 -11.64 -10.86
CA TRP A 102 -12.87 -10.96 -9.72
C TRP A 102 -13.59 -9.69 -9.30
N PHE A 103 -14.41 -9.07 -10.18
CA PHE A 103 -15.06 -7.80 -9.84
C PHE A 103 -16.58 -7.84 -9.99
N TRP A 104 -17.14 -8.17 -11.15
CA TRP A 104 -18.58 -8.06 -11.38
C TRP A 104 -19.39 -9.04 -10.56
N ILE A 105 -19.11 -10.35 -10.66
CA ILE A 105 -19.84 -11.38 -9.90
C ILE A 105 -19.71 -11.16 -8.39
N PRO A 106 -18.49 -10.97 -7.81
CA PRO A 106 -18.37 -10.64 -6.40
C PRO A 106 -19.16 -9.40 -5.99
N ALA A 107 -19.09 -8.31 -6.76
CA ALA A 107 -19.81 -7.08 -6.45
C ALA A 107 -21.34 -7.23 -6.45
N LEU A 108 -21.90 -8.13 -7.28
CA LEU A 108 -23.33 -8.44 -7.25
C LEU A 108 -23.72 -9.17 -5.96
N ILE A 109 -22.87 -10.06 -5.46
CA ILE A 109 -23.15 -10.95 -4.33
C ILE A 109 -22.96 -10.25 -2.99
N VAL A 110 -21.79 -9.59 -2.77
CA VAL A 110 -21.41 -9.08 -1.45
C VAL A 110 -22.25 -7.87 -1.02
N LYS A 111 -22.38 -7.68 0.29
CA LYS A 111 -23.15 -6.59 0.87
C LYS A 111 -22.37 -5.26 0.87
N ARG A 112 -21.10 -5.30 1.20
CA ARG A 112 -20.19 -4.13 1.20
C ARG A 112 -18.90 -4.44 0.47
N ILE A 113 -18.36 -3.42 -0.16
CA ILE A 113 -17.03 -3.42 -0.78
C ILE A 113 -16.23 -2.33 -0.10
N THR A 114 -15.07 -2.68 0.45
CA THR A 114 -14.14 -1.68 1.01
C THR A 114 -12.99 -1.48 0.06
N VAL A 115 -12.52 -0.25 -0.04
CA VAL A 115 -11.35 0.14 -0.82
C VAL A 115 -10.43 1.00 0.06
N ILE A 116 -9.16 1.05 -0.29
CA ILE A 116 -8.11 1.62 0.56
C ILE A 116 -7.89 3.12 0.37
N SER A 117 -8.54 3.75 -0.64
CA SER A 117 -8.44 5.19 -0.91
C SER A 117 -9.65 5.68 -1.72
N GLU A 118 -9.92 6.98 -1.69
CA GLU A 118 -10.93 7.62 -2.57
C GLU A 118 -10.53 7.47 -4.05
N PHE A 119 -9.22 7.49 -4.33
CA PHE A 119 -8.72 7.21 -5.68
C PHE A 119 -9.12 5.81 -6.14
N THR A 120 -8.88 4.76 -5.34
CA THR A 120 -9.31 3.39 -5.66
C THR A 120 -10.83 3.28 -5.76
N LYS A 121 -11.59 4.02 -4.93
CA LYS A 121 -13.06 4.07 -5.02
C LYS A 121 -13.53 4.68 -6.34
N LYS A 122 -12.88 5.72 -6.81
CA LYS A 122 -13.16 6.36 -8.11
C LYS A 122 -12.93 5.40 -9.27
N GLU A 123 -11.77 4.74 -9.30
CA GLU A 123 -11.44 3.72 -10.32
C GLU A 123 -12.41 2.54 -10.28
N LEU A 124 -12.69 2.01 -9.08
CA LEU A 124 -13.61 0.88 -8.92
C LEU A 124 -15.04 1.25 -9.25
N SER A 125 -15.50 2.46 -8.92
CA SER A 125 -16.83 2.94 -9.26
C SER A 125 -17.04 3.08 -10.78
N ALA A 126 -15.99 3.43 -11.51
CA ALA A 126 -16.01 3.44 -12.97
C ALA A 126 -16.10 2.02 -13.55
N LEU A 127 -15.44 1.04 -12.91
CA LEU A 127 -15.49 -0.36 -13.31
C LEU A 127 -16.82 -1.04 -12.93
N LEU A 128 -17.43 -0.63 -11.79
CA LEU A 128 -18.63 -1.21 -11.17
C LEU A 128 -19.73 -0.16 -10.92
N PRO A 129 -20.25 0.52 -11.94
CA PRO A 129 -21.23 1.62 -11.74
C PRO A 129 -22.50 1.15 -11.03
N PHE A 130 -22.92 -0.10 -11.23
CA PHE A 130 -24.10 -0.70 -10.59
C PHE A 130 -23.91 -0.98 -9.08
N ALA A 131 -22.66 -1.10 -8.60
CA ALA A 131 -22.33 -1.41 -7.21
C ALA A 131 -21.74 -0.20 -6.44
N LYS A 132 -21.71 0.99 -7.03
CA LYS A 132 -21.12 2.20 -6.42
C LYS A 132 -21.62 2.48 -5.00
N HIS A 133 -22.91 2.23 -4.74
CA HIS A 133 -23.55 2.41 -3.42
C HIS A 133 -23.05 1.46 -2.34
N LYS A 134 -22.37 0.36 -2.71
CA LYS A 134 -21.76 -0.59 -1.78
C LYS A 134 -20.32 -0.25 -1.41
N ILE A 135 -19.67 0.66 -2.16
CA ILE A 135 -18.24 0.95 -2.04
C ILE A 135 -18.01 2.02 -0.97
N ILE A 136 -17.24 1.67 0.03
CA ILE A 136 -16.82 2.58 1.11
C ILE A 136 -15.30 2.58 1.24
N VAL A 137 -14.72 3.71 1.67
CA VAL A 137 -13.28 3.82 1.89
C VAL A 137 -12.95 3.48 3.33
N ILE A 138 -12.05 2.52 3.51
CA ILE A 138 -11.36 2.25 4.76
C ILE A 138 -9.87 2.16 4.45
N HIS A 139 -9.12 3.15 4.89
CA HIS A 139 -7.70 3.26 4.65
C HIS A 139 -6.92 2.10 5.30
N ASN A 140 -5.70 1.85 4.83
CA ASN A 140 -4.78 0.95 5.50
C ASN A 140 -4.26 1.57 6.80
N ALA A 141 -4.11 0.76 7.84
CA ALA A 141 -3.41 1.18 9.05
C ALA A 141 -1.90 1.27 8.79
N PHE A 142 -1.21 2.16 9.52
CA PHE A 142 0.25 2.11 9.56
C PHE A 142 0.72 0.88 10.37
N CYS A 143 1.94 0.42 10.11
CA CYS A 143 2.51 -0.70 10.84
C CYS A 143 3.09 -0.22 12.19
N PRO A 144 2.56 -0.70 13.33
CA PRO A 144 2.99 -0.20 14.65
C PRO A 144 4.43 -0.59 15.03
N VAL A 145 5.07 -1.48 14.27
CA VAL A 145 6.49 -1.84 14.46
C VAL A 145 7.42 -0.72 13.99
N VAL A 146 6.95 0.12 13.03
CA VAL A 146 7.71 1.31 12.61
C VAL A 146 7.52 2.40 13.64
N THR A 147 8.53 2.62 14.47
CA THR A 147 8.50 3.60 15.55
C THR A 147 9.55 4.69 15.34
N TYR A 148 9.27 5.85 15.92
CA TYR A 148 10.24 6.95 15.95
C TYR A 148 11.53 6.53 16.66
N LYS A 149 12.64 6.86 16.01
CA LYS A 149 13.98 6.80 16.62
C LYS A 149 14.67 8.13 16.37
N GLU A 150 15.08 8.77 17.45
CA GLU A 150 15.81 10.04 17.36
C GLU A 150 17.07 9.89 16.51
N LYS A 151 17.27 10.82 15.59
CA LYS A 151 18.44 10.88 14.70
C LYS A 151 18.73 12.33 14.33
N ALA A 152 19.96 12.76 14.55
CA ALA A 152 20.44 14.03 14.03
C ALA A 152 20.48 13.99 12.49
N PHE A 153 19.90 14.99 11.86
CA PHE A 153 19.89 15.09 10.40
C PHE A 153 21.30 15.41 9.87
N ASN A 154 21.77 14.60 8.94
CA ASN A 154 23.06 14.83 8.29
C ASN A 154 22.87 15.73 7.05
N GLY A 155 23.06 17.04 7.22
CA GLY A 155 22.90 18.00 6.11
C GLY A 155 24.03 17.95 5.07
N ASP A 156 25.21 17.45 5.43
CA ASP A 156 26.37 17.41 4.54
C ASP A 156 26.35 16.22 3.56
N CYS A 157 25.78 15.10 4.02
CA CYS A 157 25.63 13.87 3.23
C CYS A 157 24.45 13.07 3.76
N PRO A 158 23.19 13.47 3.44
CA PRO A 158 22.01 12.80 3.96
C PRO A 158 21.89 11.39 3.39
N VAL A 159 21.40 10.47 4.25
CA VAL A 159 21.00 9.13 3.86
C VAL A 159 19.57 9.18 3.33
N ILE A 160 19.40 8.85 2.07
CA ILE A 160 18.10 8.86 1.38
C ILE A 160 17.62 7.42 1.20
N LEU A 161 16.43 7.09 1.70
CA LEU A 161 15.80 5.79 1.51
C LEU A 161 14.83 5.86 0.33
N HIS A 162 15.03 5.05 -0.70
CA HIS A 162 14.11 4.91 -1.83
C HIS A 162 13.40 3.57 -1.80
N MET A 163 12.05 3.60 -1.77
CA MET A 163 11.22 2.40 -1.59
C MET A 163 10.66 1.89 -2.91
N GLY A 164 11.21 0.76 -3.36
CA GLY A 164 10.75 0.03 -4.57
C GLY A 164 11.49 0.44 -5.84
N THR A 165 11.56 -0.50 -6.78
CA THR A 165 12.32 -0.37 -8.04
C THR A 165 11.46 -0.57 -9.29
N LYS A 166 10.13 -0.80 -9.11
CA LYS A 166 9.19 -0.89 -10.24
C LYS A 166 9.08 0.48 -10.92
N GLU A 167 8.70 0.50 -12.19
CA GLU A 167 8.59 1.70 -13.00
C GLU A 167 7.81 2.83 -12.32
N ASN A 168 6.67 2.51 -11.71
CA ASN A 168 5.86 3.50 -11.00
C ASN A 168 6.55 4.11 -9.77
N LYS A 169 7.60 3.47 -9.22
CA LYS A 169 8.38 4.01 -8.08
C LYS A 169 9.38 5.08 -8.48
N ASN A 170 9.66 5.19 -9.79
CA ASN A 170 10.35 6.33 -10.38
C ASN A 170 11.83 6.50 -9.96
N LEU A 171 12.51 5.35 -9.72
CA LEU A 171 13.90 5.34 -9.29
C LEU A 171 14.83 6.05 -10.29
N GLU A 172 14.62 5.87 -11.59
CA GLU A 172 15.46 6.44 -12.64
C GLU A 172 15.48 7.97 -12.58
N ARG A 173 14.30 8.62 -12.43
CA ARG A 173 14.25 10.07 -12.28
C ARG A 173 14.79 10.54 -10.93
N THR A 174 14.66 9.72 -9.89
CA THR A 174 15.26 10.00 -8.58
C THR A 174 16.79 10.04 -8.67
N ILE A 175 17.39 9.04 -9.32
CA ILE A 175 18.86 8.99 -9.56
C ILE A 175 19.29 10.25 -10.31
N GLU A 176 18.61 10.60 -11.39
CA GLU A 176 18.93 11.78 -12.19
C GLU A 176 18.80 13.08 -11.37
N ALA A 177 17.77 13.18 -10.53
CA ALA A 177 17.56 14.34 -9.66
C ALA A 177 18.64 14.49 -8.58
N LEU A 178 19.24 13.39 -8.14
CA LEU A 178 20.27 13.36 -7.10
C LEU A 178 21.70 13.57 -7.64
N LYS A 179 21.92 13.54 -8.95
CA LYS A 179 23.25 13.84 -9.53
C LYS A 179 23.82 15.15 -8.98
N ASN A 180 25.07 15.11 -8.54
CA ASN A 180 25.77 16.25 -7.92
C ASN A 180 25.18 16.73 -6.57
N ILE A 181 24.27 15.99 -5.96
CA ILE A 181 23.90 16.16 -4.55
C ILE A 181 24.70 15.14 -3.75
N LYS A 182 25.54 15.62 -2.84
CA LYS A 182 26.29 14.72 -1.95
C LYS A 182 25.34 14.02 -1.00
N CYS A 183 25.09 12.74 -1.23
CA CYS A 183 24.17 11.91 -0.43
C CYS A 183 24.59 10.44 -0.49
N HIS A 184 23.99 9.61 0.37
CA HIS A 184 24.03 8.17 0.29
C HIS A 184 22.61 7.64 0.00
N LEU A 185 22.43 6.82 -1.04
CA LEU A 185 21.15 6.34 -1.48
C LEU A 185 20.94 4.85 -1.14
N ASN A 186 20.06 4.56 -0.19
CA ASN A 186 19.61 3.20 0.10
C ASN A 186 18.41 2.86 -0.78
N VAL A 187 18.54 1.86 -1.65
CA VAL A 187 17.46 1.40 -2.54
C VAL A 187 16.93 0.07 -2.06
N VAL A 188 15.65 0.03 -1.68
CA VAL A 188 14.97 -1.22 -1.30
C VAL A 188 14.18 -1.74 -2.49
N GLY A 189 14.58 -2.91 -3.00
CA GLY A 189 13.97 -3.58 -4.14
C GLY A 189 15.01 -4.15 -5.10
N LYS A 190 14.60 -5.09 -5.95
CA LYS A 190 15.49 -5.70 -6.94
C LYS A 190 15.73 -4.74 -8.10
N LEU A 191 16.96 -4.31 -8.27
CA LEU A 191 17.37 -3.45 -9.40
C LEU A 191 17.32 -4.21 -10.73
N SER A 192 16.85 -3.54 -11.77
CA SER A 192 17.09 -3.95 -13.17
C SER A 192 18.51 -3.60 -13.59
N ASP A 193 19.00 -4.24 -14.66
CA ASP A 193 20.34 -3.94 -15.17
C ASP A 193 20.48 -2.49 -15.65
N LYS A 194 19.41 -1.92 -16.21
CA LYS A 194 19.37 -0.50 -16.56
C LYS A 194 19.55 0.39 -15.34
N GLN A 195 18.89 0.08 -14.21
CA GLN A 195 18.98 0.87 -12.98
C GLN A 195 20.37 0.76 -12.35
N LYS A 196 21.03 -0.41 -12.42
CA LYS A 196 22.43 -0.56 -11.97
C LYS A 196 23.37 0.34 -12.74
N VAL A 197 23.30 0.30 -14.08
CA VAL A 197 24.13 1.17 -14.95
C VAL A 197 23.91 2.63 -14.62
N LEU A 198 22.66 3.09 -14.47
CA LEU A 198 22.35 4.48 -14.11
C LEU A 198 22.95 4.89 -12.76
N LEU A 199 22.90 4.00 -11.76
CA LEU A 199 23.50 4.26 -10.45
C LEU A 199 25.02 4.36 -10.53
N GLU A 200 25.68 3.44 -11.24
CA GLU A 200 27.13 3.45 -11.45
C GLU A 200 27.59 4.72 -12.18
N GLU A 201 26.88 5.11 -13.25
CA GLU A 201 27.20 6.32 -14.02
C GLU A 201 26.88 7.64 -13.27
N SER A 202 25.98 7.59 -12.28
CA SER A 202 25.58 8.79 -11.54
C SER A 202 26.63 9.33 -10.59
N GLY A 203 27.57 8.49 -10.16
CA GLY A 203 28.56 8.81 -9.12
C GLY A 203 27.97 8.94 -7.70
N ILE A 204 26.69 8.56 -7.49
CA ILE A 204 26.05 8.58 -6.19
C ILE A 204 26.52 7.39 -5.37
N SER A 205 26.91 7.60 -4.12
CA SER A 205 27.14 6.52 -3.17
C SER A 205 25.83 5.81 -2.88
N TYR A 206 25.74 4.48 -3.10
CA TYR A 206 24.50 3.75 -2.89
C TYR A 206 24.70 2.35 -2.32
N GLU A 207 23.64 1.84 -1.68
CA GLU A 207 23.46 0.44 -1.33
C GLU A 207 22.12 -0.07 -1.87
N ASN A 208 22.09 -1.34 -2.29
CA ASN A 208 20.86 -1.98 -2.76
C ASN A 208 20.50 -3.18 -1.89
N HIS A 209 19.26 -3.17 -1.39
CA HIS A 209 18.71 -4.18 -0.52
C HIS A 209 17.46 -4.79 -1.17
N TYR A 210 17.42 -6.10 -1.32
CA TYR A 210 16.26 -6.82 -1.83
C TYR A 210 16.10 -8.15 -1.09
N ASP A 211 14.86 -8.63 -1.04
CA ASP A 211 14.52 -9.86 -0.31
C ASP A 211 14.91 -9.79 1.19
N VAL A 212 14.69 -8.62 1.77
CA VAL A 212 15.02 -8.32 3.18
C VAL A 212 13.83 -8.55 4.10
N ALA A 213 14.10 -8.91 5.35
CA ALA A 213 13.06 -9.03 6.36
C ALA A 213 12.45 -7.65 6.69
N TYR A 214 11.18 -7.63 7.11
CA TYR A 214 10.50 -6.36 7.44
C TYR A 214 11.19 -5.58 8.57
N SER A 215 11.83 -6.28 9.53
CA SER A 215 12.65 -5.64 10.57
C SER A 215 13.79 -4.79 10.01
N GLN A 216 14.43 -5.24 8.91
CA GLN A 216 15.46 -4.46 8.23
C GLN A 216 14.87 -3.24 7.51
N ILE A 217 13.65 -3.36 6.97
CA ILE A 217 12.93 -2.20 6.40
C ILE A 217 12.69 -1.14 7.49
N VAL A 218 12.28 -1.53 8.68
CA VAL A 218 12.14 -0.62 9.83
C VAL A 218 13.45 0.08 10.15
N GLU A 219 14.56 -0.66 10.18
CA GLU A 219 15.89 -0.09 10.42
C GLU A 219 16.29 0.93 9.34
N PHE A 220 15.97 0.66 8.07
CA PHE A 220 16.22 1.61 6.97
C PHE A 220 15.43 2.90 7.16
N TYR A 221 14.14 2.85 7.53
CA TYR A 221 13.41 4.07 7.87
C TYR A 221 14.04 4.83 9.03
N GLN A 222 14.39 4.13 10.11
CA GLN A 222 14.96 4.73 11.30
C GLN A 222 16.36 5.33 11.10
N SER A 223 17.17 4.77 10.18
CA SER A 223 18.53 5.22 9.89
C SER A 223 18.62 6.26 8.78
N SER A 224 17.57 6.45 7.98
CA SER A 224 17.54 7.45 6.91
C SER A 224 17.33 8.87 7.42
N ASP A 225 17.74 9.85 6.63
CA ASP A 225 17.48 11.28 6.84
C ASP A 225 16.24 11.75 6.06
N ILE A 226 16.02 11.18 4.87
CA ILE A 226 14.93 11.52 3.96
C ILE A 226 14.39 10.25 3.34
N VAL A 227 13.06 10.15 3.20
CA VAL A 227 12.41 9.09 2.41
C VAL A 227 12.04 9.63 1.03
N SER A 228 12.42 8.89 -0.01
CA SER A 228 12.14 9.20 -1.41
C SER A 228 11.03 8.32 -1.96
N PHE A 229 9.91 8.92 -2.32
CA PHE A 229 8.74 8.24 -2.85
C PHE A 229 8.03 9.05 -3.96
N PRO A 230 8.74 9.54 -4.99
CA PRO A 230 8.15 10.32 -6.06
C PRO A 230 7.43 9.44 -7.08
N SER A 231 6.53 8.57 -6.59
CA SER A 231 5.79 7.62 -7.39
C SER A 231 4.85 8.29 -8.38
N THR A 232 4.69 7.67 -9.56
CA THR A 232 3.78 8.13 -10.62
C THR A 232 2.38 7.52 -10.55
N TYR A 233 2.25 6.41 -9.82
CA TYR A 233 0.97 5.71 -9.59
C TYR A 233 1.05 4.88 -8.31
N GLU A 234 0.03 4.98 -7.46
CA GLU A 234 -0.14 4.18 -6.24
C GLU A 234 -1.63 3.90 -5.99
N GLY A 235 -1.90 2.81 -5.27
CA GLY A 235 -3.24 2.53 -4.75
C GLY A 235 -3.49 3.20 -3.39
N PHE A 236 -2.39 3.48 -2.62
CA PHE A 236 -2.47 4.10 -1.31
C PHE A 236 -1.22 4.94 -0.98
N GLY A 237 -0.11 4.32 -0.62
CA GLY A 237 1.11 5.04 -0.23
C GLY A 237 1.59 4.69 1.17
N VAL A 238 1.64 3.41 1.51
CA VAL A 238 2.16 2.92 2.81
C VAL A 238 3.49 3.56 3.20
N PRO A 239 4.48 3.76 2.28
CA PRO A 239 5.74 4.42 2.63
C PRO A 239 5.60 5.82 3.24
N ILE A 240 4.50 6.55 2.98
CA ILE A 240 4.23 7.83 3.64
C ILE A 240 4.00 7.61 5.14
N LEU A 241 3.15 6.63 5.47
CA LEU A 241 2.83 6.35 6.86
C LEU A 241 4.05 5.83 7.64
N GLU A 242 4.86 4.98 6.99
CA GLU A 242 6.09 4.46 7.56
C GLU A 242 7.13 5.58 7.81
N ALA A 243 7.31 6.49 6.86
CA ALA A 243 8.17 7.66 7.01
C ALA A 243 7.68 8.59 8.14
N ASN A 244 6.38 8.87 8.17
CA ASN A 244 5.78 9.70 9.21
C ASN A 244 5.94 9.05 10.61
N ALA A 245 5.68 7.73 10.73
CA ALA A 245 5.87 7.00 11.98
C ALA A 245 7.32 6.97 12.46
N ALA A 246 8.28 6.84 11.53
CA ALA A 246 9.70 6.89 11.83
C ALA A 246 10.22 8.33 12.12
N GLY A 247 9.39 9.36 11.92
CA GLY A 247 9.78 10.76 12.05
C GLY A 247 10.75 11.22 10.96
N ARG A 248 10.55 10.76 9.73
CA ARG A 248 11.39 11.13 8.57
C ARG A 248 10.61 11.99 7.59
N PRO A 249 11.18 13.12 7.13
CA PRO A 249 10.58 13.88 6.06
C PRO A 249 10.53 13.01 4.80
N ILE A 250 9.42 13.09 4.07
CA ILE A 250 9.22 12.34 2.84
C ILE A 250 9.02 13.25 1.64
N ILE A 251 9.64 12.91 0.51
CA ILE A 251 9.42 13.52 -0.78
C ILE A 251 8.50 12.59 -1.57
N ALA A 252 7.30 13.04 -1.87
CA ALA A 252 6.26 12.25 -2.50
C ALA A 252 5.88 12.80 -3.88
N GLY A 253 5.43 11.93 -4.77
CA GLY A 253 4.88 12.35 -6.06
C GLY A 253 3.59 13.15 -5.89
N ASP A 254 3.43 14.21 -6.67
CA ASP A 254 2.21 15.03 -6.72
C ASP A 254 1.12 14.29 -7.50
N ILE A 255 0.47 13.33 -6.83
CA ILE A 255 -0.65 12.55 -7.34
C ILE A 255 -1.78 12.44 -6.30
N GLU A 256 -3.02 12.36 -6.78
CA GLU A 256 -4.26 12.44 -5.98
C GLU A 256 -4.22 11.58 -4.70
N VAL A 257 -3.85 10.32 -4.82
CA VAL A 257 -3.84 9.39 -3.69
C VAL A 257 -2.78 9.72 -2.63
N LEU A 258 -1.62 10.25 -3.01
CA LEU A 258 -0.57 10.59 -2.05
C LEU A 258 -0.91 11.87 -1.28
N HIS A 259 -1.68 12.81 -1.88
CA HIS A 259 -2.28 13.93 -1.16
C HIS A 259 -3.33 13.47 -0.15
N GLU A 260 -4.17 12.49 -0.51
CA GLU A 260 -5.16 11.91 0.41
C GLU A 260 -4.49 11.32 1.67
N VAL A 261 -3.35 10.62 1.48
CA VAL A 261 -2.67 9.92 2.56
C VAL A 261 -1.77 10.84 3.38
N ALA A 262 -1.05 11.75 2.75
CA ALA A 262 -0.07 12.60 3.44
C ALA A 262 -0.65 13.95 3.90
N GLU A 263 -1.71 14.45 3.27
CA GLU A 263 -2.14 15.85 3.43
C GLU A 263 -0.96 16.82 3.29
N GLU A 264 -0.55 17.49 4.38
CA GLU A 264 0.59 18.39 4.42
C GLU A 264 1.88 17.75 4.96
N ALA A 265 1.89 16.45 5.24
CA ALA A 265 3.00 15.73 5.86
C ALA A 265 4.04 15.21 4.86
N ALA A 266 4.05 15.72 3.63
CA ALA A 266 5.02 15.37 2.59
C ALA A 266 5.46 16.59 1.78
N CYS A 267 6.68 16.53 1.23
CA CYS A 267 7.14 17.45 0.20
C CYS A 267 6.69 16.91 -1.16
N PHE A 268 5.64 17.48 -1.75
CA PHE A 268 5.14 17.06 -3.05
C PHE A 268 5.98 17.62 -4.20
N VAL A 269 6.25 16.75 -5.18
CA VAL A 269 7.03 17.06 -6.37
C VAL A 269 6.34 16.49 -7.61
N ASN A 270 6.43 17.19 -8.74
CA ASN A 270 5.97 16.62 -10.02
C ASN A 270 6.83 15.38 -10.35
N PRO A 271 6.26 14.15 -10.30
CA PRO A 271 7.05 12.93 -10.49
C PRO A 271 7.55 12.74 -11.92
N TYR A 272 7.05 13.51 -12.87
CA TYR A 272 7.45 13.43 -14.27
C TYR A 272 8.59 14.40 -14.61
N GLU A 273 8.98 15.30 -13.69
CA GLU A 273 10.01 16.32 -13.89
C GLU A 273 11.19 16.15 -12.94
N VAL A 274 12.35 15.79 -13.48
CA VAL A 274 13.60 15.63 -12.72
C VAL A 274 13.93 16.89 -11.92
N LYS A 275 13.73 18.07 -12.51
CA LYS A 275 13.99 19.37 -11.85
C LYS A 275 13.09 19.58 -10.63
N SER A 276 11.82 19.19 -10.70
CA SER A 276 10.89 19.27 -9.57
C SER A 276 11.32 18.34 -8.42
N ILE A 277 11.68 17.10 -8.75
CA ILE A 277 12.17 16.11 -7.77
C ILE A 277 13.45 16.65 -7.11
N ARG A 278 14.39 17.18 -7.89
CA ARG A 278 15.62 17.79 -7.38
C ARG A 278 15.34 18.95 -6.42
N THR A 279 14.47 19.87 -6.82
CA THR A 279 14.08 21.03 -5.98
C THR A 279 13.48 20.55 -4.64
N GLY A 280 12.69 19.47 -4.64
CA GLY A 280 12.18 18.85 -3.42
C GLY A 280 13.30 18.37 -2.49
N PHE A 281 14.29 17.65 -3.02
CA PHE A 281 15.46 17.22 -2.24
C PHE A 281 16.24 18.41 -1.70
N GLU A 282 16.58 19.39 -2.53
CA GLU A 282 17.34 20.56 -2.12
C GLU A 282 16.61 21.36 -1.03
N ARG A 283 15.28 21.50 -1.13
CA ARG A 283 14.47 22.18 -0.12
C ARG A 283 14.51 21.44 1.22
N VAL A 284 14.25 20.13 1.21
CA VAL A 284 14.27 19.32 2.44
C VAL A 284 15.66 19.30 3.08
N ILE A 285 16.74 19.27 2.28
CA ILE A 285 18.11 19.29 2.78
C ILE A 285 18.47 20.65 3.39
N LYS A 286 18.17 21.74 2.72
CA LYS A 286 18.65 23.09 3.08
C LYS A 286 17.75 23.81 4.08
N ASP A 287 16.43 23.61 4.01
CA ASP A 287 15.45 24.30 4.86
C ASP A 287 15.10 23.46 6.09
N ARG A 288 15.78 23.74 7.20
CA ARG A 288 15.56 23.06 8.48
C ARG A 288 14.14 23.28 9.01
N VAL A 289 13.60 24.48 8.88
CA VAL A 289 12.25 24.80 9.43
C VAL A 289 11.19 24.04 8.65
N TYR A 290 11.27 24.07 7.32
CA TYR A 290 10.37 23.29 6.47
C TYR A 290 10.46 21.79 6.75
N ARG A 291 11.67 21.24 6.81
CA ARG A 291 11.90 19.84 7.14
C ARG A 291 11.29 19.43 8.48
N GLN A 292 11.49 20.26 9.51
CA GLN A 292 10.94 20.00 10.83
C GLN A 292 9.40 20.04 10.80
N SER A 293 8.80 20.98 10.08
CA SER A 293 7.34 21.05 9.93
C SER A 293 6.75 19.80 9.25
N LEU A 294 7.46 19.18 8.29
CA LEU A 294 7.02 17.93 7.67
C LEU A 294 7.00 16.77 8.67
N VAL A 295 8.00 16.69 9.55
CA VAL A 295 8.06 15.65 10.59
C VAL A 295 6.94 15.82 11.61
N GLU A 296 6.70 17.04 12.08
CA GLU A 296 5.61 17.35 13.03
C GLU A 296 4.24 17.02 12.45
N LYS A 297 3.99 17.45 11.21
CA LYS A 297 2.76 17.10 10.47
C LYS A 297 2.65 15.59 10.25
N GLY A 298 3.78 14.90 10.05
CA GLY A 298 3.83 13.45 9.94
C GLY A 298 3.31 12.74 11.19
N PHE A 299 3.73 13.16 12.37
CA PHE A 299 3.24 12.59 13.63
C PHE A 299 1.76 12.84 13.88
N GLU A 300 1.21 13.98 13.43
CA GLU A 300 -0.23 14.21 13.48
C GLU A 300 -0.97 13.35 12.46
N ASN A 301 -0.44 13.25 11.24
CA ASN A 301 -1.04 12.50 10.15
C ASN A 301 -1.24 11.01 10.47
N ILE A 302 -0.24 10.34 11.08
CA ILE A 302 -0.34 8.90 11.38
C ILE A 302 -1.47 8.56 12.35
N LYS A 303 -1.95 9.51 13.18
CA LYS A 303 -3.08 9.28 14.10
C LYS A 303 -4.36 8.89 13.36
N ARG A 304 -4.55 9.38 12.14
CA ARG A 304 -5.69 9.05 11.27
C ARG A 304 -5.68 7.59 10.82
N PHE A 305 -4.53 6.96 10.83
CA PHE A 305 -4.26 5.62 10.34
C PHE A 305 -3.83 4.65 11.44
N ALA A 306 -4.08 5.03 12.70
CA ALA A 306 -3.80 4.18 13.84
C ALA A 306 -4.61 2.87 13.73
N PRO A 307 -3.99 1.72 14.09
CA PRO A 307 -4.64 0.41 13.97
C PRO A 307 -6.03 0.34 14.59
N GLU A 308 -6.21 0.93 15.78
CA GLU A 308 -7.49 1.01 16.48
C GLU A 308 -8.54 1.82 15.72
N VAL A 309 -8.14 2.95 15.10
CA VAL A 309 -9.03 3.82 14.31
C VAL A 309 -9.51 3.09 13.05
N ILE A 310 -8.62 2.37 12.39
CA ILE A 310 -8.96 1.62 11.18
C ILE A 310 -9.80 0.38 11.51
N ALA A 311 -9.45 -0.33 12.59
CA ALA A 311 -10.21 -1.50 13.05
C ALA A 311 -11.65 -1.12 13.44
N GLU A 312 -11.87 0.05 14.07
CA GLU A 312 -13.22 0.50 14.44
C GLU A 312 -14.10 0.71 13.21
N LYS A 313 -13.55 1.24 12.12
CA LYS A 313 -14.28 1.37 10.83
C LYS A 313 -14.70 0.01 10.31
N TYR A 314 -13.82 -1.00 10.32
CA TYR A 314 -14.18 -2.37 9.94
C TYR A 314 -15.21 -2.98 10.90
N ASN A 315 -15.02 -2.81 12.21
CA ASN A 315 -15.96 -3.30 13.24
C ASN A 315 -17.37 -2.73 13.03
N SER A 316 -17.48 -1.46 12.63
CA SER A 316 -18.76 -0.82 12.30
C SER A 316 -19.43 -1.49 11.10
N VAL A 317 -18.68 -1.79 10.05
CA VAL A 317 -19.18 -2.52 8.87
C VAL A 317 -19.61 -3.94 9.22
N TYR A 318 -18.85 -4.65 10.06
CA TYR A 318 -19.22 -5.99 10.50
C TYR A 318 -20.52 -6.00 11.32
N LYS A 319 -20.72 -5.02 12.20
CA LYS A 319 -21.96 -4.83 12.95
C LYS A 319 -23.16 -4.60 12.03
N GLU A 320 -23.00 -3.72 11.03
CA GLU A 320 -24.05 -3.46 10.02
C GLU A 320 -24.46 -4.74 9.27
N ILE A 321 -23.49 -5.58 8.89
CA ILE A 321 -23.78 -6.83 8.18
C ILE A 321 -24.45 -7.85 9.09
N ALA A 322 -24.03 -7.92 10.35
CA ALA A 322 -24.58 -8.87 11.31
C ALA A 322 -26.05 -8.61 11.68
N GLN A 323 -26.51 -7.36 11.61
CA GLN A 323 -27.86 -6.91 11.98
C GLN A 323 -28.88 -7.02 10.83
N SER A 324 -28.46 -7.34 9.65
CA SER A 324 -29.28 -7.33 8.41
C SER A 324 -29.48 -8.71 7.83
#